data_cb82ee015fb2f189aadf41102d5750b5
#
_entry.id   cb82ee015fb2f189aadf41102d5750b5
#
_cell.length_a   1.000
_cell.length_b   1.000
_cell.length_c   1.000
_cell.angle_alpha   90.00
_cell.angle_beta   90.00
_cell.angle_gamma   90.00
#
_symmetry.space_group_name_H-M   'P 1'
#
loop_
_entity.id
_entity.type
_entity.pdbx_description
1 polymer ?
#
loop_
_entity_poly.entity_id
_entity_poly.type
_entity_poly.pdbx_seq_one_letter_code
_entity_poly.pdbx_strand_id
1 'polypeptide(L)'
;MPAPAFNLHIGGGGHGAMTGRQLEALEKLYLEEKPDVVVVYGDTNSTLAGALAAAKIHIPLAHVEAGLRSFNRMPEEINRVLTDHITDVHFSVTDVSTANLAREGITGDRVEQPGDVMYDCALQMAKVAEQKSKALETFGVEPGRFVLCTVHRAANTDDPKRLRVLMEGLDLLAQKLPVILPLHPRTRQHVDALGFKPKSANFKIVEPIGYIDIVRLERAAGVIVTDSGGVQREAFFHKVPCVTFRDETEWTELVDSGWNTLAPLEDPKAFAELCASRVGTRGDAREHYGNGDAGEKIAATLVKMPQMTFKR
;
A
#
# COMPACT_ATOMS: atom_id res chain seq x y z
N MET A 1 2.09 1.83 -18.56
CA MET A 1 1.79 3.22 -18.15
C MET A 1 2.44 4.16 -19.14
N PRO A 2 1.85 5.32 -19.44
CA PRO A 2 2.52 6.34 -20.27
C PRO A 2 3.79 6.84 -19.56
N ALA A 3 4.75 7.35 -20.32
CA ALA A 3 5.93 7.96 -19.77
C ALA A 3 5.56 9.28 -19.04
N PRO A 4 6.23 9.63 -17.93
CA PRO A 4 6.00 10.91 -17.27
C PRO A 4 6.43 12.07 -18.20
N ALA A 5 5.68 13.18 -18.19
CA ALA A 5 6.04 14.37 -18.97
C ALA A 5 7.32 15.02 -18.42
N PHE A 6 7.50 15.00 -17.10
CA PHE A 6 8.67 15.56 -16.42
C PHE A 6 9.22 14.57 -15.40
N ASN A 7 10.52 14.54 -15.24
CA ASN A 7 11.21 13.80 -14.20
C ASN A 7 12.24 14.73 -13.54
N LEU A 8 12.06 14.99 -12.26
CA LEU A 8 12.93 15.91 -11.51
C LEU A 8 14.27 15.28 -11.11
N HIS A 9 14.41 13.95 -11.22
CA HIS A 9 15.59 13.20 -10.81
C HIS A 9 16.04 13.48 -9.36
N ILE A 10 15.08 13.78 -8.47
CA ILE A 10 15.33 14.09 -7.06
C ILE A 10 14.98 12.86 -6.22
N GLY A 11 15.99 12.26 -5.61
CA GLY A 11 15.86 11.14 -4.69
C GLY A 11 17.03 11.09 -3.71
N GLY A 12 16.92 10.21 -2.70
CA GLY A 12 17.97 9.96 -1.71
C GLY A 12 18.27 11.12 -0.75
N GLY A 13 19.05 10.80 0.29
CA GLY A 13 19.35 11.74 1.38
C GLY A 13 18.29 11.73 2.49
N GLY A 14 18.43 12.63 3.47
CA GLY A 14 17.45 12.78 4.55
C GLY A 14 16.12 13.35 4.08
N HIS A 15 15.04 13.05 4.79
CA HIS A 15 13.68 13.47 4.44
C HIS A 15 13.58 14.99 4.21
N GLY A 16 14.08 15.80 5.13
CA GLY A 16 14.02 17.27 5.01
C GLY A 16 14.72 17.82 3.76
N ALA A 17 15.95 17.33 3.49
CA ALA A 17 16.72 17.76 2.32
C ALA A 17 16.07 17.30 1.01
N MET A 18 15.49 16.11 0.96
CA MET A 18 14.79 15.59 -0.21
C MET A 18 13.50 16.40 -0.46
N THR A 19 12.66 16.60 0.57
CA THR A 19 11.42 17.38 0.47
C THR A 19 11.69 18.82 0.05
N GLY A 20 12.74 19.45 0.60
CA GLY A 20 13.11 20.83 0.23
C GLY A 20 13.51 20.97 -1.25
N ARG A 21 14.36 20.05 -1.76
CA ARG A 21 14.72 20.06 -3.20
C ARG A 21 13.52 19.79 -4.11
N GLN A 22 12.62 18.88 -3.71
CA GLN A 22 11.40 18.58 -4.45
C GLN A 22 10.46 19.79 -4.46
N LEU A 23 10.28 20.47 -3.31
CA LEU A 23 9.44 21.65 -3.18
C LEU A 23 9.91 22.78 -4.13
N GLU A 24 11.20 23.12 -4.11
CA GLU A 24 11.79 24.17 -4.97
C GLU A 24 11.61 23.82 -6.46
N ALA A 25 11.90 22.59 -6.85
CA ALA A 25 11.79 22.16 -8.24
C ALA A 25 10.34 22.12 -8.73
N LEU A 26 9.40 21.69 -7.87
CA LEU A 26 7.96 21.63 -8.21
C LEU A 26 7.35 23.03 -8.30
N GLU A 27 7.70 23.96 -7.40
CA GLU A 27 7.26 25.36 -7.50
C GLU A 27 7.67 25.98 -8.83
N LYS A 28 8.94 25.82 -9.22
CA LYS A 28 9.43 26.30 -10.52
C LYS A 28 8.64 25.66 -11.69
N LEU A 29 8.46 24.35 -11.67
CA LEU A 29 7.72 23.64 -12.70
C LEU A 29 6.27 24.13 -12.81
N TYR A 30 5.59 24.33 -11.68
CA TYR A 30 4.19 24.79 -11.68
C TYR A 30 4.06 26.24 -12.17
N LEU A 31 5.03 27.10 -11.91
CA LEU A 31 5.05 28.47 -12.44
C LEU A 31 5.29 28.50 -13.96
N GLU A 32 6.05 27.54 -14.49
CA GLU A 32 6.31 27.39 -15.94
C GLU A 32 5.09 26.79 -16.65
N GLU A 33 4.55 25.65 -16.16
CA GLU A 33 3.50 24.87 -16.81
C GLU A 33 2.08 25.43 -16.55
N LYS A 34 1.87 26.16 -15.45
CA LYS A 34 0.60 26.79 -15.04
C LYS A 34 -0.59 25.80 -15.07
N PRO A 35 -0.52 24.68 -14.36
CA PRO A 35 -1.62 23.74 -14.33
C PRO A 35 -2.85 24.36 -13.68
N ASP A 36 -4.05 24.04 -14.17
CA ASP A 36 -5.32 24.46 -13.59
C ASP A 36 -5.60 23.79 -12.24
N VAL A 37 -5.09 22.57 -12.04
CA VAL A 37 -5.25 21.76 -10.82
C VAL A 37 -3.98 20.94 -10.61
N VAL A 38 -3.53 20.83 -9.37
CA VAL A 38 -2.51 19.85 -8.95
C VAL A 38 -3.19 18.70 -8.23
N VAL A 39 -2.85 17.46 -8.61
CA VAL A 39 -3.34 16.24 -7.94
C VAL A 39 -2.15 15.54 -7.31
N VAL A 40 -2.24 15.28 -6.01
CA VAL A 40 -1.25 14.50 -5.28
C VAL A 40 -1.86 13.19 -4.78
N TYR A 41 -1.02 12.16 -4.63
CA TYR A 41 -1.43 10.82 -4.24
C TYR A 41 -0.68 10.35 -2.99
N GLY A 42 -1.38 9.73 -2.06
CA GLY A 42 -0.80 9.04 -0.90
C GLY A 42 -0.09 9.99 0.06
N ASP A 43 1.08 9.56 0.58
CA ASP A 43 1.71 10.19 1.76
C ASP A 43 3.24 10.26 1.72
N THR A 44 3.83 10.22 0.53
CA THR A 44 5.28 10.32 0.39
C THR A 44 5.80 11.76 0.57
N ASN A 45 7.12 11.92 0.69
CA ASN A 45 7.72 13.26 0.68
C ASN A 45 7.39 14.05 -0.61
N SER A 46 7.24 13.36 -1.73
CA SER A 46 6.84 13.98 -3.01
C SER A 46 5.40 14.49 -2.97
N THR A 47 4.51 13.77 -2.28
CA THR A 47 3.12 14.19 -2.05
C THR A 47 3.07 15.50 -1.29
N LEU A 48 3.76 15.57 -0.14
CA LEU A 48 3.83 16.79 0.67
C LEU A 48 4.49 17.95 -0.09
N ALA A 49 5.60 17.71 -0.77
CA ALA A 49 6.30 18.73 -1.54
C ALA A 49 5.41 19.31 -2.66
N GLY A 50 4.72 18.44 -3.40
CA GLY A 50 3.80 18.86 -4.46
C GLY A 50 2.60 19.64 -3.94
N ALA A 51 2.01 19.17 -2.87
CA ALA A 51 0.90 19.84 -2.21
C ALA A 51 1.29 21.23 -1.69
N LEU A 52 2.41 21.32 -0.99
CA LEU A 52 2.88 22.59 -0.41
C LEU A 52 3.28 23.59 -1.50
N ALA A 53 3.93 23.17 -2.58
CA ALA A 53 4.25 24.03 -3.72
C ALA A 53 2.97 24.61 -4.34
N ALA A 54 1.98 23.77 -4.65
CA ALA A 54 0.71 24.21 -5.23
C ALA A 54 -0.05 25.18 -4.31
N ALA A 55 -0.16 24.84 -3.02
CA ALA A 55 -0.88 25.66 -2.05
C ALA A 55 -0.27 27.05 -1.87
N LYS A 56 1.08 27.17 -1.87
CA LYS A 56 1.77 28.46 -1.70
C LYS A 56 1.63 29.41 -2.89
N ILE A 57 1.46 28.89 -4.09
CA ILE A 57 1.27 29.68 -5.31
C ILE A 57 -0.20 29.70 -5.76
N HIS A 58 -1.12 29.24 -4.89
CA HIS A 58 -2.57 29.30 -5.05
C HIS A 58 -3.14 28.50 -6.23
N ILE A 59 -2.50 27.43 -6.64
CA ILE A 59 -3.08 26.47 -7.58
C ILE A 59 -4.06 25.54 -6.83
N PRO A 60 -5.27 25.30 -7.35
CA PRO A 60 -6.21 24.33 -6.77
C PRO A 60 -5.57 22.96 -6.56
N LEU A 61 -5.78 22.37 -5.38
CA LEU A 61 -5.10 21.15 -4.96
C LEU A 61 -6.11 20.06 -4.62
N ALA A 62 -5.93 18.88 -5.19
CA ALA A 62 -6.67 17.67 -4.84
C ALA A 62 -5.74 16.60 -4.26
N HIS A 63 -6.21 15.90 -3.22
CA HIS A 63 -5.48 14.80 -2.60
C HIS A 63 -6.26 13.49 -2.74
N VAL A 64 -5.69 12.52 -3.44
CA VAL A 64 -6.20 11.16 -3.58
C VAL A 64 -5.58 10.28 -2.49
N GLU A 65 -6.37 9.46 -1.85
CA GLU A 65 -6.04 8.68 -0.65
C GLU A 65 -5.95 9.56 0.62
N ALA A 66 -6.83 10.56 0.69
CA ALA A 66 -6.93 11.49 1.83
C ALA A 66 -7.57 10.84 3.07
N GLY A 67 -7.23 11.34 4.25
CA GLY A 67 -7.86 10.98 5.52
C GLY A 67 -7.36 9.69 6.18
N LEU A 68 -6.37 9.02 5.63
CA LEU A 68 -5.73 7.90 6.32
C LEU A 68 -4.98 8.40 7.57
N ARG A 69 -5.06 7.63 8.67
CA ARG A 69 -4.35 7.93 9.92
C ARG A 69 -3.83 6.65 10.56
N SER A 70 -2.58 6.68 10.98
CA SER A 70 -1.96 5.65 11.82
C SER A 70 -1.64 6.16 13.22
N PHE A 71 -1.88 7.45 13.49
CA PHE A 71 -1.74 8.09 14.81
C PHE A 71 -0.36 7.90 15.46
N ASN A 72 0.67 7.75 14.65
CA ASN A 72 2.07 7.60 15.08
C ASN A 72 2.94 8.76 14.55
N ARG A 73 4.27 8.66 14.69
CA ARG A 73 5.21 9.69 14.25
C ARG A 73 6.02 9.28 13.02
N MET A 74 5.51 8.38 12.21
CA MET A 74 6.17 8.03 10.96
C MET A 74 6.17 9.21 9.99
N PRO A 75 7.19 9.34 9.12
CA PRO A 75 7.24 10.40 8.10
C PRO A 75 5.97 10.46 7.25
N GLU A 76 5.40 9.32 6.89
CA GLU A 76 4.18 9.19 6.10
C GLU A 76 2.96 9.79 6.81
N GLU A 77 2.84 9.57 8.13
CA GLU A 77 1.75 10.17 8.92
C GLU A 77 1.84 11.69 8.94
N ILE A 78 3.04 12.23 9.13
CA ILE A 78 3.28 13.68 9.08
C ILE A 78 2.91 14.24 7.71
N ASN A 79 3.34 13.56 6.64
CA ASN A 79 3.10 14.00 5.27
C ASN A 79 1.60 14.04 4.96
N ARG A 80 0.82 12.99 5.31
CA ARG A 80 -0.61 12.92 4.99
C ARG A 80 -1.43 13.95 5.78
N VAL A 81 -1.14 14.12 7.06
CA VAL A 81 -1.81 15.13 7.90
C VAL A 81 -1.60 16.51 7.33
N LEU A 82 -0.35 16.89 7.06
CA LEU A 82 -0.03 18.21 6.50
C LEU A 82 -0.65 18.41 5.12
N THR A 83 -0.62 17.39 4.26
CA THR A 83 -1.23 17.44 2.92
C THR A 83 -2.73 17.66 3.02
N ASP A 84 -3.44 16.89 3.87
CA ASP A 84 -4.88 17.03 4.04
C ASP A 84 -5.26 18.46 4.50
N HIS A 85 -4.49 19.05 5.43
CA HIS A 85 -4.81 20.39 5.95
C HIS A 85 -4.60 21.54 4.96
N ILE A 86 -3.84 21.32 3.88
CA ILE A 86 -3.61 22.35 2.84
C ILE A 86 -4.35 22.07 1.53
N THR A 87 -5.07 20.95 1.45
CA THR A 87 -5.79 20.49 0.26
C THR A 87 -7.17 21.16 0.13
N ASP A 88 -7.57 21.47 -1.08
CA ASP A 88 -8.89 22.06 -1.39
C ASP A 88 -9.95 20.98 -1.57
N VAL A 89 -9.66 19.86 -2.25
CA VAL A 89 -10.58 18.72 -2.45
C VAL A 89 -9.93 17.40 -2.03
N HIS A 90 -10.59 16.66 -1.17
CA HIS A 90 -10.13 15.41 -0.58
C HIS A 90 -10.89 14.23 -1.16
N PHE A 91 -10.19 13.28 -1.74
CA PHE A 91 -10.74 12.01 -2.17
C PHE A 91 -10.38 10.94 -1.13
N SER A 92 -11.28 10.71 -0.19
CA SER A 92 -11.13 9.69 0.84
C SER A 92 -11.45 8.31 0.27
N VAL A 93 -10.81 7.27 0.84
CA VAL A 93 -10.93 5.90 0.31
C VAL A 93 -12.07 5.13 0.99
N THR A 94 -12.22 5.32 2.32
CA THR A 94 -13.14 4.54 3.16
C THR A 94 -13.92 5.44 4.11
N ASP A 95 -14.98 4.89 4.73
CA ASP A 95 -15.70 5.57 5.80
C ASP A 95 -14.81 5.98 6.96
N VAL A 96 -13.80 5.15 7.28
CA VAL A 96 -12.81 5.44 8.33
C VAL A 96 -11.99 6.68 7.98
N SER A 97 -11.48 6.75 6.75
CA SER A 97 -10.70 7.92 6.30
C SER A 97 -11.54 9.19 6.23
N THR A 98 -12.80 9.10 5.79
CA THR A 98 -13.75 10.21 5.81
C THR A 98 -14.03 10.69 7.24
N ALA A 99 -14.22 9.77 8.18
CA ALA A 99 -14.42 10.10 9.59
C ALA A 99 -13.19 10.75 10.23
N ASN A 100 -11.98 10.36 9.85
CA ASN A 100 -10.74 11.00 10.32
C ASN A 100 -10.66 12.45 9.86
N LEU A 101 -10.93 12.75 8.58
CA LEU A 101 -11.01 14.12 8.07
C LEU A 101 -12.03 14.95 8.86
N ALA A 102 -13.21 14.39 9.11
CA ALA A 102 -14.26 15.08 9.88
C ALA A 102 -13.83 15.41 11.32
N ARG A 103 -13.10 14.52 12.00
CA ARG A 103 -12.53 14.77 13.34
C ARG A 103 -11.54 15.94 13.34
N GLU A 104 -10.88 16.19 12.24
CA GLU A 104 -9.92 17.29 12.05
C GLU A 104 -10.58 18.57 11.48
N GLY A 105 -11.92 18.59 11.37
CA GLY A 105 -12.69 19.74 10.88
C GLY A 105 -12.72 19.86 9.35
N ILE A 106 -12.27 18.84 8.64
CA ILE A 106 -12.31 18.77 7.17
C ILE A 106 -13.60 18.08 6.76
N THR A 107 -14.59 18.85 6.33
CA THR A 107 -15.96 18.38 6.05
C THR A 107 -16.62 19.10 4.87
N GLY A 108 -17.82 18.67 4.50
CA GLY A 108 -18.65 19.32 3.47
C GLY A 108 -18.25 18.94 2.05
N ASP A 109 -18.62 19.78 1.09
CA ASP A 109 -18.48 19.52 -0.36
C ASP A 109 -17.03 19.34 -0.85
N ARG A 110 -16.07 19.61 0.00
CA ARG A 110 -14.66 19.38 -0.29
C ARG A 110 -14.15 17.98 0.06
N VAL A 111 -14.98 17.12 0.59
CA VAL A 111 -14.66 15.72 0.89
C VAL A 111 -15.58 14.81 0.08
N GLU A 112 -14.97 14.05 -0.81
CA GLU A 112 -15.65 13.03 -1.61
C GLU A 112 -15.08 11.65 -1.31
N GLN A 113 -15.91 10.62 -1.36
CA GLN A 113 -15.51 9.22 -1.18
C GLN A 113 -15.79 8.44 -2.47
N PRO A 114 -14.92 8.55 -3.48
CA PRO A 114 -15.10 7.85 -4.76
C PRO A 114 -14.83 6.35 -4.66
N GLY A 115 -14.08 5.92 -3.67
CA GLY A 115 -13.48 4.60 -3.53
C GLY A 115 -11.96 4.64 -3.70
N ASP A 116 -11.34 3.49 -3.97
CA ASP A 116 -9.89 3.33 -4.07
C ASP A 116 -9.44 3.11 -5.52
N VAL A 117 -8.61 4.02 -6.05
CA VAL A 117 -8.01 3.88 -7.39
C VAL A 117 -7.09 2.65 -7.50
N MET A 118 -6.55 2.16 -6.37
CA MET A 118 -5.81 0.90 -6.35
C MET A 118 -6.74 -0.29 -6.61
N TYR A 119 -8.00 -0.23 -6.17
CA TYR A 119 -8.99 -1.25 -6.49
C TYR A 119 -9.32 -1.27 -7.98
N ASP A 120 -9.51 -0.11 -8.61
CA ASP A 120 -9.69 0.00 -10.06
C ASP A 120 -8.53 -0.67 -10.80
N CYS A 121 -7.30 -0.35 -10.40
CA CYS A 121 -6.09 -0.92 -10.97
C CYS A 121 -6.02 -2.45 -10.76
N ALA A 122 -6.31 -2.92 -9.54
CA ALA A 122 -6.29 -4.34 -9.20
C ALA A 122 -7.28 -5.15 -10.05
N LEU A 123 -8.50 -4.62 -10.27
CA LEU A 123 -9.50 -5.26 -11.13
C LEU A 123 -9.04 -5.38 -12.59
N GLN A 124 -8.40 -4.34 -13.13
CA GLN A 124 -7.85 -4.36 -14.48
C GLN A 124 -6.66 -5.34 -14.59
N MET A 125 -5.72 -5.24 -13.66
CA MET A 125 -4.53 -6.09 -13.67
C MET A 125 -4.83 -7.55 -13.40
N ALA A 126 -5.87 -7.85 -12.63
CA ALA A 126 -6.36 -9.20 -12.42
C ALA A 126 -6.70 -9.91 -13.73
N LYS A 127 -7.39 -9.22 -14.66
CA LYS A 127 -7.73 -9.76 -15.99
C LYS A 127 -6.47 -10.00 -16.84
N VAL A 128 -5.52 -9.06 -16.78
CA VAL A 128 -4.24 -9.19 -17.50
C VAL A 128 -3.40 -10.33 -16.93
N ALA A 129 -3.32 -10.45 -15.61
CA ALA A 129 -2.57 -11.50 -14.93
C ALA A 129 -3.12 -12.90 -15.22
N GLU A 130 -4.44 -13.05 -15.31
CA GLU A 130 -5.07 -14.32 -15.66
C GLU A 130 -4.69 -14.81 -17.06
N GLN A 131 -4.54 -13.87 -18.01
CA GLN A 131 -4.23 -14.18 -19.41
C GLN A 131 -2.73 -14.35 -19.68
N LYS A 132 -1.87 -13.61 -18.96
CA LYS A 132 -0.45 -13.48 -19.33
C LYS A 132 0.52 -14.14 -18.36
N SER A 133 0.12 -14.32 -17.08
CA SER A 133 1.03 -14.85 -16.08
C SER A 133 1.10 -16.37 -16.09
N LYS A 134 2.29 -16.90 -15.98
CA LYS A 134 2.60 -18.32 -15.77
C LYS A 134 3.14 -18.59 -14.35
N ALA A 135 2.94 -17.66 -13.42
CA ALA A 135 3.55 -17.74 -12.09
C ALA A 135 3.17 -19.01 -11.33
N LEU A 136 1.92 -19.49 -11.42
CA LEU A 136 1.50 -20.72 -10.73
C LEU A 136 2.29 -21.94 -11.23
N GLU A 137 2.46 -22.06 -12.54
CA GLU A 137 3.24 -23.14 -13.16
C GLU A 137 4.72 -22.99 -12.84
N THR A 138 5.26 -21.76 -12.95
CA THR A 138 6.67 -21.46 -12.67
C THR A 138 7.06 -21.83 -11.24
N PHE A 139 6.20 -21.54 -10.28
CA PHE A 139 6.44 -21.87 -8.88
C PHE A 139 5.88 -23.23 -8.44
N GLY A 140 5.16 -23.94 -9.32
CA GLY A 140 4.60 -25.27 -9.04
C GLY A 140 3.65 -25.22 -7.85
N VAL A 141 2.69 -24.29 -7.86
CA VAL A 141 1.70 -24.11 -6.79
C VAL A 141 0.28 -24.15 -7.33
N GLU A 142 -0.64 -24.64 -6.51
CA GLU A 142 -2.06 -24.77 -6.84
C GLU A 142 -2.88 -23.66 -6.16
N PRO A 143 -3.92 -23.11 -6.83
CA PRO A 143 -4.78 -22.10 -6.24
C PRO A 143 -5.36 -22.53 -4.89
N GLY A 144 -5.34 -21.64 -3.91
CA GLY A 144 -5.83 -21.83 -2.55
C GLY A 144 -4.90 -22.70 -1.66
N ARG A 145 -3.80 -23.21 -2.19
CA ARG A 145 -2.95 -24.22 -1.50
C ARG A 145 -1.50 -23.75 -1.32
N PHE A 146 -1.27 -22.47 -1.25
CA PHE A 146 0.05 -21.91 -0.94
C PHE A 146 -0.09 -20.59 -0.20
N VAL A 147 1.01 -20.13 0.37
CA VAL A 147 1.17 -18.85 1.05
C VAL A 147 2.03 -17.96 0.18
N LEU A 148 1.58 -16.75 -0.08
CA LEU A 148 2.42 -15.69 -0.62
C LEU A 148 2.86 -14.79 0.53
N CYS A 149 4.17 -14.60 0.71
CA CYS A 149 4.71 -13.68 1.71
C CYS A 149 5.48 -12.54 1.04
N THR A 150 5.31 -11.32 1.55
CA THR A 150 6.14 -10.17 1.17
C THR A 150 6.67 -9.48 2.43
N VAL A 151 7.93 -9.04 2.42
CA VAL A 151 8.58 -8.35 3.53
C VAL A 151 9.52 -7.25 3.00
N HIS A 152 9.36 -6.03 3.51
CA HIS A 152 10.20 -4.92 3.07
C HIS A 152 10.35 -3.78 4.09
N ARG A 153 9.50 -3.70 5.15
CA ARG A 153 9.60 -2.62 6.14
C ARG A 153 10.88 -2.75 6.98
N ALA A 154 11.59 -1.63 7.13
CA ALA A 154 12.80 -1.54 7.92
C ALA A 154 12.60 -2.03 9.37
N ALA A 155 11.46 -1.76 9.99
CA ALA A 155 11.12 -2.23 11.33
C ALA A 155 11.17 -3.77 11.48
N ASN A 156 10.97 -4.52 10.40
CA ASN A 156 11.04 -5.99 10.40
C ASN A 156 12.36 -6.51 9.84
N THR A 157 12.91 -5.84 8.82
CA THR A 157 14.12 -6.31 8.12
C THR A 157 15.40 -5.90 8.83
N ASP A 158 15.43 -4.73 9.48
CA ASP A 158 16.63 -4.19 10.13
C ASP A 158 16.77 -4.69 11.59
N ASP A 159 15.72 -5.29 12.18
CA ASP A 159 15.79 -6.00 13.46
C ASP A 159 16.07 -7.49 13.25
N PRO A 160 17.28 -7.98 13.59
CA PRO A 160 17.63 -9.39 13.39
C PRO A 160 16.75 -10.37 14.17
N LYS A 161 16.15 -9.96 15.31
CA LYS A 161 15.30 -10.83 16.12
C LYS A 161 13.93 -11.00 15.42
N ARG A 162 13.30 -9.90 15.02
CA ARG A 162 12.04 -9.93 14.29
C ARG A 162 12.16 -10.69 12.97
N LEU A 163 13.23 -10.40 12.19
CA LEU A 163 13.49 -11.10 10.94
C LEU A 163 13.71 -12.60 11.15
N ARG A 164 14.42 -13.01 12.20
CA ARG A 164 14.62 -14.42 12.55
C ARG A 164 13.28 -15.11 12.87
N VAL A 165 12.44 -14.50 13.72
CA VAL A 165 11.10 -15.03 14.05
C VAL A 165 10.25 -15.21 12.79
N LEU A 166 10.26 -14.23 11.89
CA LEU A 166 9.56 -14.31 10.61
C LEU A 166 10.05 -15.50 9.78
N MET A 167 11.36 -15.59 9.55
CA MET A 167 11.94 -16.62 8.69
C MET A 167 11.74 -18.03 9.24
N GLU A 168 11.92 -18.23 10.55
CA GLU A 168 11.68 -19.51 11.23
C GLU A 168 10.19 -19.87 11.22
N GLY A 169 9.29 -18.89 11.42
CA GLY A 169 7.85 -19.11 11.35
C GLY A 169 7.38 -19.47 9.95
N LEU A 170 7.91 -18.82 8.91
CA LEU A 170 7.61 -19.18 7.52
C LEU A 170 8.14 -20.56 7.16
N ASP A 171 9.30 -20.97 7.67
CA ASP A 171 9.85 -22.32 7.45
C ASP A 171 9.01 -23.39 8.14
N LEU A 172 8.49 -23.13 9.34
CA LEU A 172 7.51 -23.99 10.01
C LEU A 172 6.19 -24.08 9.22
N LEU A 173 5.69 -22.97 8.72
CA LEU A 173 4.49 -22.92 7.88
C LEU A 173 4.69 -23.71 6.59
N ALA A 174 5.89 -23.65 6.01
CA ALA A 174 6.26 -24.35 4.79
C ALA A 174 6.30 -25.89 4.95
N GLN A 175 6.26 -26.42 6.17
CA GLN A 175 6.06 -27.85 6.40
C GLN A 175 4.61 -28.30 6.11
N LYS A 176 3.66 -27.35 6.11
CA LYS A 176 2.23 -27.62 5.88
C LYS A 176 1.78 -27.23 4.47
N LEU A 177 2.26 -26.12 3.95
CA LEU A 177 1.87 -25.54 2.67
C LEU A 177 3.07 -24.87 2.00
N PRO A 178 3.19 -24.89 0.66
CA PRO A 178 4.22 -24.12 -0.03
C PRO A 178 4.16 -22.63 0.35
N VAL A 179 5.33 -22.06 0.65
CA VAL A 179 5.51 -20.63 0.92
C VAL A 179 6.38 -20.03 -0.16
N ILE A 180 5.89 -18.97 -0.83
CA ILE A 180 6.65 -18.20 -1.81
C ILE A 180 6.99 -16.86 -1.17
N LEU A 181 8.29 -16.54 -1.11
CA LEU A 181 8.81 -15.30 -0.55
C LEU A 181 9.72 -14.61 -1.58
N PRO A 182 9.19 -13.69 -2.40
CA PRO A 182 10.02 -12.79 -3.19
C PRO A 182 10.81 -11.86 -2.28
N LEU A 183 12.13 -11.81 -2.44
CA LEU A 183 12.98 -10.93 -1.64
C LEU A 183 13.65 -9.87 -2.49
N HIS A 184 13.46 -8.62 -2.09
CA HIS A 184 14.26 -7.51 -2.60
C HIS A 184 15.73 -7.71 -2.20
N PRO A 185 16.72 -7.32 -3.04
CA PRO A 185 18.16 -7.51 -2.75
C PRO A 185 18.60 -7.02 -1.36
N ARG A 186 18.08 -5.88 -0.89
CA ARG A 186 18.35 -5.36 0.46
C ARG A 186 17.90 -6.36 1.53
N THR A 187 16.68 -6.85 1.46
CA THR A 187 16.13 -7.80 2.45
C THR A 187 16.89 -9.12 2.40
N ARG A 188 17.31 -9.57 1.20
CA ARG A 188 18.13 -10.76 1.04
C ARG A 188 19.46 -10.64 1.80
N GLN A 189 20.13 -9.49 1.72
CA GLN A 189 21.36 -9.25 2.48
C GLN A 189 21.16 -9.41 4.00
N HIS A 190 20.04 -8.94 4.54
CA HIS A 190 19.71 -9.12 5.96
C HIS A 190 19.43 -10.58 6.32
N VAL A 191 18.73 -11.33 5.47
CA VAL A 191 18.48 -12.77 5.66
C VAL A 191 19.79 -13.57 5.59
N ASP A 192 20.66 -13.25 4.64
CA ASP A 192 21.97 -13.89 4.50
C ASP A 192 22.88 -13.62 5.72
N ALA A 193 22.85 -12.40 6.24
CA ALA A 193 23.57 -12.01 7.44
C ALA A 193 23.09 -12.76 8.72
N LEU A 194 21.80 -13.20 8.75
CA LEU A 194 21.30 -14.07 9.81
C LEU A 194 21.85 -15.51 9.72
N GLY A 195 22.46 -15.89 8.60
CA GLY A 195 22.84 -17.27 8.32
C GLY A 195 21.64 -18.23 8.19
N PHE A 196 20.45 -17.69 7.92
CA PHE A 196 19.24 -18.50 7.82
C PHE A 196 19.26 -19.34 6.55
N LYS A 197 18.90 -20.63 6.70
CA LYS A 197 18.71 -21.58 5.59
C LYS A 197 17.40 -22.32 5.80
N PRO A 198 16.47 -22.27 4.82
CA PRO A 198 15.23 -23.04 4.90
C PRO A 198 15.51 -24.53 5.13
N LYS A 199 14.75 -25.15 6.02
CA LYS A 199 14.76 -26.61 6.26
C LYS A 199 13.73 -27.30 5.40
N SER A 200 12.60 -26.62 5.13
CA SER A 200 11.55 -27.13 4.27
C SER A 200 11.85 -26.86 2.80
N ALA A 201 11.78 -27.89 1.95
CA ALA A 201 11.88 -27.74 0.49
C ALA A 201 10.71 -26.94 -0.11
N ASN A 202 9.61 -26.81 0.63
CA ASN A 202 8.45 -26.02 0.23
C ASN A 202 8.59 -24.52 0.55
N PHE A 203 9.65 -24.10 1.24
CA PHE A 203 9.94 -22.67 1.46
C PHE A 203 10.77 -22.13 0.30
N LYS A 204 10.12 -21.46 -0.63
CA LYS A 204 10.73 -20.92 -1.85
C LYS A 204 11.06 -19.44 -1.67
N ILE A 205 12.30 -19.14 -1.35
CA ILE A 205 12.85 -17.77 -1.35
C ILE A 205 13.30 -17.48 -2.78
N VAL A 206 12.67 -16.50 -3.44
CA VAL A 206 12.87 -16.23 -4.86
C VAL A 206 13.31 -14.79 -5.11
N GLU A 207 13.79 -14.50 -6.33
CA GLU A 207 14.09 -13.15 -6.76
C GLU A 207 12.81 -12.31 -6.87
N PRO A 208 12.93 -10.96 -6.90
CA PRO A 208 11.78 -10.09 -7.11
C PRO A 208 10.96 -10.49 -8.32
N ILE A 209 9.66 -10.56 -8.16
CA ILE A 209 8.71 -10.98 -9.17
C ILE A 209 8.05 -9.74 -9.81
N GLY A 210 7.80 -9.78 -11.11
CA GLY A 210 7.09 -8.71 -11.81
C GLY A 210 5.63 -8.56 -11.35
N TYR A 211 5.08 -7.35 -11.45
CA TYR A 211 3.76 -7.02 -10.92
C TYR A 211 2.63 -7.93 -11.43
N ILE A 212 2.63 -8.27 -12.72
CA ILE A 212 1.61 -9.17 -13.30
C ILE A 212 1.63 -10.55 -12.63
N ASP A 213 2.82 -11.07 -12.34
CA ASP A 213 2.99 -12.37 -11.70
C ASP A 213 2.65 -12.29 -10.20
N ILE A 214 2.97 -11.18 -9.52
CA ILE A 214 2.55 -10.94 -8.13
C ILE A 214 1.02 -10.93 -8.04
N VAL A 215 0.32 -10.18 -8.87
CA VAL A 215 -1.16 -10.15 -8.90
C VAL A 215 -1.75 -11.55 -9.14
N ARG A 216 -1.12 -12.35 -10.01
CA ARG A 216 -1.55 -13.75 -10.24
C ARG A 216 -1.40 -14.61 -8.98
N LEU A 217 -0.30 -14.47 -8.26
CA LEU A 217 -0.04 -15.18 -7.02
C LEU A 217 -0.97 -14.71 -5.89
N GLU A 218 -1.16 -13.39 -5.74
CA GLU A 218 -2.08 -12.83 -4.74
C GLU A 218 -3.49 -13.39 -4.90
N ARG A 219 -4.04 -13.36 -6.11
CA ARG A 219 -5.37 -13.90 -6.41
C ARG A 219 -5.53 -15.40 -6.15
N ALA A 220 -4.44 -16.13 -6.24
CA ALA A 220 -4.46 -17.58 -6.12
C ALA A 220 -3.97 -18.08 -4.75
N ALA A 221 -3.43 -17.24 -3.90
CA ALA A 221 -2.94 -17.63 -2.59
C ALA A 221 -4.06 -18.12 -1.67
N GLY A 222 -3.75 -19.08 -0.79
CA GLY A 222 -4.65 -19.50 0.29
C GLY A 222 -4.68 -18.48 1.43
N VAL A 223 -3.55 -17.79 1.65
CA VAL A 223 -3.38 -16.67 2.57
C VAL A 223 -2.20 -15.81 2.10
N ILE A 224 -2.30 -14.50 2.28
CA ILE A 224 -1.21 -13.56 2.06
C ILE A 224 -0.64 -13.14 3.41
N VAL A 225 0.69 -13.16 3.54
CA VAL A 225 1.42 -12.79 4.76
C VAL A 225 2.31 -11.60 4.43
N THR A 226 2.10 -10.43 5.06
CA THR A 226 2.77 -9.20 4.63
C THR A 226 2.97 -8.18 5.75
N ASP A 227 3.91 -7.24 5.53
CA ASP A 227 4.02 -5.99 6.29
C ASP A 227 3.65 -4.74 5.46
N SER A 228 3.24 -4.94 4.20
CA SER A 228 2.89 -3.87 3.27
C SER A 228 1.44 -3.41 3.42
N GLY A 229 1.21 -2.09 3.56
CA GLY A 229 -0.14 -1.52 3.56
C GLY A 229 -0.88 -1.72 2.23
N GLY A 230 -0.17 -1.63 1.09
CA GLY A 230 -0.73 -1.89 -0.23
C GLY A 230 -1.20 -3.33 -0.40
N VAL A 231 -0.34 -4.29 -0.05
CA VAL A 231 -0.66 -5.72 -0.18
C VAL A 231 -1.81 -6.17 0.73
N GLN A 232 -2.01 -5.51 1.90
CA GLN A 232 -3.20 -5.75 2.73
C GLN A 232 -4.49 -5.44 1.97
N ARG A 233 -4.53 -4.32 1.24
CA ARG A 233 -5.67 -3.96 0.39
C ARG A 233 -5.81 -4.88 -0.81
N GLU A 234 -4.70 -5.17 -1.51
CA GLU A 234 -4.70 -6.08 -2.67
C GLU A 234 -5.23 -7.47 -2.28
N ALA A 235 -4.85 -7.99 -1.11
CA ALA A 235 -5.41 -9.22 -0.55
C ALA A 235 -6.95 -9.16 -0.44
N PHE A 236 -7.48 -8.09 0.13
CA PHE A 236 -8.92 -7.85 0.21
C PHE A 236 -9.57 -7.73 -1.17
N PHE A 237 -8.98 -7.00 -2.11
CA PHE A 237 -9.48 -6.85 -3.47
C PHE A 237 -9.62 -8.19 -4.19
N HIS A 238 -8.70 -9.10 -3.90
CA HIS A 238 -8.70 -10.46 -4.43
C HIS A 238 -9.50 -11.46 -3.58
N LYS A 239 -10.12 -11.00 -2.47
CA LYS A 239 -10.87 -11.83 -1.52
C LYS A 239 -10.02 -12.99 -0.95
N VAL A 240 -8.76 -12.70 -0.68
CA VAL A 240 -7.79 -13.59 -0.04
C VAL A 240 -7.53 -13.11 1.38
N PRO A 241 -7.56 -13.98 2.40
CA PRO A 241 -7.27 -13.58 3.77
C PRO A 241 -5.83 -13.11 3.91
N CYS A 242 -5.63 -12.11 4.75
CA CYS A 242 -4.32 -11.50 5.02
C CYS A 242 -3.90 -11.72 6.47
N VAL A 243 -2.61 -11.96 6.68
CA VAL A 243 -1.96 -11.89 7.99
C VAL A 243 -0.87 -10.82 7.91
N THR A 244 -1.01 -9.79 8.72
CA THR A 244 -0.08 -8.66 8.74
C THR A 244 0.82 -8.76 9.95
N PHE A 245 2.12 -8.99 9.74
CA PHE A 245 3.11 -9.06 10.82
C PHE A 245 3.60 -7.67 11.24
N ARG A 246 2.64 -6.88 11.72
CA ARG A 246 2.80 -5.54 12.29
C ARG A 246 2.05 -5.46 13.62
N ASP A 247 2.45 -4.51 14.46
CA ASP A 247 1.78 -4.23 15.73
C ASP A 247 0.51 -3.39 15.52
N GLU A 248 0.43 -2.65 14.41
CA GLU A 248 -0.69 -1.78 14.02
C GLU A 248 -0.87 -1.71 12.50
N THR A 249 -2.02 -1.23 12.05
CA THR A 249 -2.28 -0.94 10.64
C THR A 249 -3.18 0.29 10.48
N GLU A 250 -2.99 1.03 9.42
CA GLU A 250 -3.84 2.12 8.95
C GLU A 250 -5.18 1.61 8.38
N TRP A 251 -5.27 0.34 8.01
CA TRP A 251 -6.43 -0.31 7.38
C TRP A 251 -7.24 -1.10 8.43
N THR A 252 -7.76 -0.38 9.41
CA THR A 252 -8.48 -0.99 10.55
C THR A 252 -9.76 -1.69 10.13
N GLU A 253 -10.43 -1.19 9.09
CA GLU A 253 -11.64 -1.81 8.52
C GLU A 253 -11.40 -3.24 8.02
N LEU A 254 -10.18 -3.57 7.55
CA LEU A 254 -9.84 -4.93 7.13
C LEU A 254 -9.68 -5.88 8.31
N VAL A 255 -9.25 -5.36 9.46
CA VAL A 255 -9.17 -6.12 10.71
C VAL A 255 -10.56 -6.34 11.28
N ASP A 256 -11.36 -5.28 11.35
CA ASP A 256 -12.73 -5.31 11.90
C ASP A 256 -13.66 -6.19 11.08
N SER A 257 -13.45 -6.25 9.76
CA SER A 257 -14.20 -7.13 8.86
C SER A 257 -13.68 -8.57 8.78
N GLY A 258 -12.57 -8.88 9.48
CA GLY A 258 -11.99 -10.22 9.56
C GLY A 258 -11.20 -10.66 8.32
N TRP A 259 -10.95 -9.76 7.36
CA TRP A 259 -10.10 -10.04 6.19
C TRP A 259 -8.62 -9.99 6.51
N ASN A 260 -8.22 -9.18 7.50
CA ASN A 260 -6.85 -9.07 7.94
C ASN A 260 -6.71 -9.45 9.43
N THR A 261 -5.59 -10.04 9.80
CA THR A 261 -5.26 -10.38 11.18
C THR A 261 -3.86 -9.87 11.49
N LEU A 262 -3.71 -9.08 12.55
CA LEU A 262 -2.39 -8.64 13.01
C LEU A 262 -1.67 -9.81 13.73
N ALA A 263 -0.41 -9.98 13.43
CA ALA A 263 0.42 -11.08 13.93
C ALA A 263 1.78 -10.53 14.41
N PRO A 264 1.92 -10.11 15.66
CA PRO A 264 3.21 -9.69 16.21
C PRO A 264 4.27 -10.79 16.07
N LEU A 265 5.50 -10.40 15.71
CA LEU A 265 6.63 -11.33 15.55
C LEU A 265 7.31 -11.60 16.89
N GLU A 266 6.68 -12.43 17.73
CA GLU A 266 7.18 -12.79 19.08
C GLU A 266 7.69 -14.23 19.12
N ASP A 267 6.91 -15.18 18.59
CA ASP A 267 7.21 -16.61 18.59
C ASP A 267 6.97 -17.23 17.21
N PRO A 268 7.96 -17.94 16.62
CA PRO A 268 7.85 -18.52 15.28
C PRO A 268 6.72 -19.54 15.14
N LYS A 269 6.47 -20.33 16.19
CA LYS A 269 5.45 -21.39 16.14
C LYS A 269 4.05 -20.80 16.21
N ALA A 270 3.82 -19.87 17.15
CA ALA A 270 2.54 -19.16 17.24
C ALA A 270 2.22 -18.41 15.94
N PHE A 271 3.22 -17.74 15.34
CA PHE A 271 3.09 -17.07 14.05
C PHE A 271 2.70 -18.04 12.94
N ALA A 272 3.40 -19.18 12.82
CA ALA A 272 3.09 -20.20 11.80
C ALA A 272 1.69 -20.80 12.00
N GLU A 273 1.27 -21.07 13.24
CA GLU A 273 -0.06 -21.59 13.57
C GLU A 273 -1.16 -20.58 13.22
N LEU A 274 -0.96 -19.30 13.54
CA LEU A 274 -1.89 -18.24 13.18
C LEU A 274 -2.03 -18.12 11.65
N CYS A 275 -0.93 -18.07 10.90
CA CYS A 275 -0.97 -18.03 9.44
C CYS A 275 -1.70 -19.23 8.86
N ALA A 276 -1.42 -20.43 9.36
CA ALA A 276 -2.08 -21.67 8.90
C ALA A 276 -3.60 -21.65 9.18
N SER A 277 -4.02 -21.10 10.32
CA SER A 277 -5.43 -21.00 10.71
C SER A 277 -6.24 -20.05 9.80
N ARG A 278 -5.56 -19.14 9.12
CA ARG A 278 -6.21 -18.15 8.23
C ARG A 278 -6.36 -18.64 6.80
N VAL A 279 -5.71 -19.71 6.40
CA VAL A 279 -5.77 -20.25 5.04
C VAL A 279 -7.21 -20.55 4.62
N GLY A 280 -7.65 -19.92 3.52
CA GLY A 280 -8.98 -20.11 2.95
C GLY A 280 -10.14 -19.53 3.78
N THR A 281 -9.86 -18.82 4.89
CA THR A 281 -10.92 -18.12 5.64
C THR A 281 -11.44 -16.92 4.85
N ARG A 282 -12.56 -16.37 5.27
CA ARG A 282 -13.14 -15.16 4.67
C ARG A 282 -13.60 -14.22 5.77
N GLY A 283 -13.47 -12.92 5.52
CA GLY A 283 -14.09 -11.86 6.30
C GLY A 283 -15.55 -11.67 5.92
N ASP A 284 -16.16 -10.62 6.44
CA ASP A 284 -17.54 -10.26 6.08
C ASP A 284 -17.67 -9.73 4.64
N ALA A 285 -18.90 -9.50 4.20
CA ALA A 285 -19.21 -9.13 2.81
C ALA A 285 -19.22 -7.60 2.57
N ARG A 286 -18.73 -6.79 3.52
CA ARG A 286 -18.71 -5.33 3.35
C ARG A 286 -17.76 -4.92 2.23
N GLU A 287 -18.20 -3.99 1.39
CA GLU A 287 -17.38 -3.39 0.35
C GLU A 287 -16.85 -2.03 0.85
N HIS A 288 -15.55 -1.98 1.17
CA HIS A 288 -14.94 -0.79 1.78
C HIS A 288 -14.40 0.21 0.76
N TYR A 289 -14.11 -0.23 -0.47
CA TYR A 289 -13.25 0.50 -1.41
C TYR A 289 -13.94 0.92 -2.71
N GLY A 290 -15.28 0.96 -2.71
CA GLY A 290 -16.08 1.34 -3.88
C GLY A 290 -16.28 0.20 -4.88
N ASN A 291 -16.54 0.55 -6.15
CA ASN A 291 -17.00 -0.40 -7.16
C ASN A 291 -16.01 -0.57 -8.34
N GLY A 292 -14.80 -0.03 -8.26
CA GLY A 292 -13.82 -0.08 -9.34
C GLY A 292 -14.02 1.03 -10.39
N ASP A 293 -14.61 2.15 -10.00
CA ASP A 293 -14.90 3.34 -10.81
C ASP A 293 -14.38 4.64 -10.14
N ALA A 294 -13.50 4.51 -9.15
CA ALA A 294 -12.97 5.64 -8.38
C ALA A 294 -12.25 6.65 -9.28
N GLY A 295 -11.44 6.18 -10.23
CA GLY A 295 -10.71 7.04 -11.16
C GLY A 295 -11.66 7.89 -12.03
N GLU A 296 -12.78 7.34 -12.49
CA GLU A 296 -13.78 8.07 -13.28
C GLU A 296 -14.45 9.16 -12.44
N LYS A 297 -14.83 8.86 -11.20
CA LYS A 297 -15.44 9.82 -10.27
C LYS A 297 -14.49 10.96 -9.93
N ILE A 298 -13.23 10.64 -9.62
CA ILE A 298 -12.18 11.63 -9.36
C ILE A 298 -12.00 12.55 -10.57
N ALA A 299 -11.86 11.98 -11.77
CA ALA A 299 -11.69 12.76 -12.99
C ALA A 299 -12.88 13.70 -13.25
N ALA A 300 -14.11 13.24 -13.00
CA ALA A 300 -15.32 14.07 -13.15
C ALA A 300 -15.34 15.29 -12.20
N THR A 301 -14.78 15.16 -11.00
CA THR A 301 -14.63 16.27 -10.05
C THR A 301 -13.48 17.18 -10.43
N LEU A 302 -12.32 16.63 -10.81
CA LEU A 302 -11.16 17.43 -11.20
C LEU A 302 -11.45 18.39 -12.36
N VAL A 303 -12.27 17.99 -13.34
CA VAL A 303 -12.70 18.84 -14.47
C VAL A 303 -13.49 20.08 -14.00
N LYS A 304 -14.17 19.98 -12.86
CA LYS A 304 -14.99 21.07 -12.31
C LYS A 304 -14.15 21.99 -11.39
N MET A 305 -13.06 21.52 -10.82
CA MET A 305 -12.26 22.26 -9.82
C MET A 305 -11.80 23.65 -10.24
N PRO A 306 -11.37 23.91 -11.49
CA PRO A 306 -10.95 25.26 -11.89
C PRO A 306 -12.06 26.32 -11.77
N GLN A 307 -13.33 25.88 -11.73
CA GLN A 307 -14.51 26.76 -11.61
C GLN A 307 -15.03 26.87 -10.17
N MET A 308 -14.44 26.10 -9.24
CA MET A 308 -14.85 26.09 -7.83
C MET A 308 -14.19 27.24 -7.08
N THR A 309 -14.92 27.84 -6.14
CA THR A 309 -14.39 28.86 -5.24
C THR A 309 -14.03 28.22 -3.90
N PHE A 310 -12.75 28.13 -3.60
CA PHE A 310 -12.25 27.57 -2.35
C PHE A 310 -12.11 28.71 -1.31
N LYS A 311 -12.91 28.65 -0.25
CA LYS A 311 -12.71 29.53 0.92
C LYS A 311 -11.63 28.88 1.80
N ARG A 312 -10.45 29.49 1.79
CA ARG A 312 -9.32 29.13 2.68
C ARG A 312 -9.43 29.85 4.00
#